data_00455c0dc3413ca86362dd1ae59f4754
#
_entry.id   00455c0dc3413ca86362dd1ae59f4754
#
_cell.length_a   1.000
_cell.length_b   1.000
_cell.length_c   1.000
_cell.angle_alpha   90.00
_cell.angle_beta   90.00
_cell.angle_gamma   90.00
#
_symmetry.space_group_name_H-M   'P 1'
#
loop_
_entity.id
_entity.type
_entity.pdbx_description
1 polymer ?
#
loop_
_entity_poly.entity_id
_entity_poly.type
_entity_poly.pdbx_seq_one_letter_code
_entity_poly.pdbx_strand_id
1 'polypeptide(L)'
;MRFLFLAYFLTVALLSTFLYQDQDKELKESIDRGRDIYTDFCITCHMANGEGIKKTFPPLAQSDYLLKKREESIRGIKYGQQGEIVVNGVTYNNTMAPMGLYDEEIADVMNYILNSWGNKSNKMVTPEEVSAILKK
;
A
#
# COMPACT_ATOMS: atom_id res chain seq x y z
N MET A 1 1.52 42.70 21.25
CA MET A 1 0.99 41.33 21.39
C MET A 1 0.27 40.82 20.12
N ARG A 2 -0.68 41.57 19.52
CA ARG A 2 -1.43 41.12 18.33
C ARG A 2 -0.54 40.75 17.10
N PHE A 3 0.54 41.47 16.86
CA PHE A 3 1.48 41.19 15.75
C PHE A 3 2.32 39.92 15.97
N LEU A 4 2.66 39.57 17.20
CA LEU A 4 3.41 38.37 17.54
C LEU A 4 2.54 37.12 17.33
N PHE A 5 1.26 37.15 17.62
CA PHE A 5 0.32 36.07 17.36
C PHE A 5 0.12 35.86 15.86
N LEU A 6 -0.02 36.94 15.08
CA LEU A 6 -0.13 36.85 13.62
C LEU A 6 1.12 36.24 12.99
N ALA A 7 2.31 36.68 13.41
CA ALA A 7 3.58 36.11 12.94
C ALA A 7 3.71 34.60 13.28
N TYR A 8 3.32 34.20 14.50
CA TYR A 8 3.31 32.82 14.93
C TYR A 8 2.37 31.96 14.08
N PHE A 9 1.13 32.39 13.84
CA PHE A 9 0.18 31.65 13.00
C PHE A 9 0.64 31.54 11.54
N LEU A 10 1.26 32.57 10.98
CA LEU A 10 1.84 32.56 9.64
C LEU A 10 3.00 31.57 9.53
N THR A 11 3.89 31.52 10.53
CA THR A 11 5.02 30.57 10.52
C THR A 11 4.55 29.13 10.67
N VAL A 12 3.57 28.86 11.53
CA VAL A 12 2.99 27.52 11.70
C VAL A 12 2.27 27.07 10.41
N ALA A 13 1.52 27.96 9.75
CA ALA A 13 0.85 27.66 8.49
C ALA A 13 1.85 27.36 7.36
N LEU A 14 2.94 28.13 7.26
CA LEU A 14 4.00 27.89 6.28
C LEU A 14 4.73 26.56 6.54
N LEU A 15 5.07 26.25 7.78
CA LEU A 15 5.70 24.98 8.15
C LEU A 15 4.78 23.78 7.85
N SER A 16 3.49 23.88 8.11
CA SER A 16 2.55 22.80 7.82
C SER A 16 2.40 22.53 6.32
N THR A 17 2.43 23.56 5.48
CA THR A 17 2.37 23.38 4.01
C THR A 17 3.64 22.72 3.47
N PHE A 18 4.81 23.05 4.00
CA PHE A 18 6.07 22.40 3.61
C PHE A 18 6.09 20.91 3.94
N LEU A 19 5.66 20.54 5.15
CA LEU A 19 5.61 19.13 5.57
C LEU A 19 4.61 18.32 4.72
N TYR A 20 3.48 18.93 4.33
CA TYR A 20 2.48 18.27 3.51
C TYR A 20 2.99 17.99 2.08
N GLN A 21 3.70 18.95 1.47
CA GLN A 21 4.27 18.80 0.12
C GLN A 21 5.38 17.73 0.07
N ASP A 22 6.14 17.57 1.13
CA ASP A 22 7.22 16.56 1.20
C ASP A 22 6.64 15.14 1.28
N GLN A 23 5.59 14.93 2.07
CA GLN A 23 4.89 13.64 2.15
C GLN A 23 4.21 13.23 0.83
N ASP A 24 3.61 14.17 0.12
CA ASP A 24 2.99 13.88 -1.18
C ASP A 24 4.03 13.48 -2.23
N LYS A 25 5.20 14.09 -2.20
CA LYS A 25 6.32 13.77 -3.09
C LYS A 25 6.86 12.37 -2.79
N GLU A 26 7.11 12.06 -1.53
CA GLU A 26 7.63 10.75 -1.09
C GLU A 26 6.66 9.62 -1.46
N LEU A 27 5.37 9.80 -1.22
CA LEU A 27 4.35 8.83 -1.62
C LEU A 27 4.33 8.62 -3.13
N LYS A 28 4.45 9.68 -3.93
CA LYS A 28 4.48 9.57 -5.39
C LYS A 28 5.69 8.77 -5.88
N GLU A 29 6.87 9.06 -5.33
CA GLU A 29 8.10 8.33 -5.67
C GLU A 29 8.00 6.85 -5.27
N SER A 30 7.42 6.56 -4.11
CA SER A 30 7.15 5.19 -3.66
C SER A 30 6.17 4.46 -4.60
N ILE A 31 5.10 5.12 -5.03
CA ILE A 31 4.14 4.56 -5.99
C ILE A 31 4.83 4.24 -7.33
N ASP A 32 5.72 5.10 -7.81
CA ASP A 32 6.43 4.89 -9.08
C ASP A 32 7.37 3.68 -8.99
N ARG A 33 8.15 3.53 -7.91
CA ARG A 33 8.96 2.32 -7.68
C ARG A 33 8.09 1.06 -7.50
N GLY A 34 6.99 1.18 -6.77
CA GLY A 34 6.05 0.07 -6.54
C GLY A 34 5.38 -0.44 -7.80
N ARG A 35 5.20 0.42 -8.82
CA ARG A 35 4.71 0.01 -10.15
C ARG A 35 5.65 -0.97 -10.84
N ASP A 36 6.96 -0.69 -10.78
CA ASP A 36 7.96 -1.56 -11.40
C ASP A 36 8.00 -2.92 -10.69
N ILE A 37 7.98 -2.90 -9.34
CA ILE A 37 7.91 -4.13 -8.53
C ILE A 37 6.63 -4.93 -8.85
N TYR A 38 5.47 -4.26 -8.99
CA TYR A 38 4.23 -4.92 -9.35
C TYR A 38 4.33 -5.61 -10.71
N THR A 39 4.93 -4.95 -11.69
CA THR A 39 5.13 -5.46 -13.03
C THR A 39 6.02 -6.71 -13.03
N ASP A 40 7.05 -6.74 -12.21
CA ASP A 40 8.01 -7.83 -12.15
C ASP A 40 7.49 -9.04 -11.37
N PHE A 41 6.75 -8.83 -10.28
CA PHE A 41 6.41 -9.88 -9.32
C PHE A 41 4.92 -10.23 -9.21
N CYS A 42 4.01 -9.33 -9.55
CA CYS A 42 2.59 -9.46 -9.18
C CYS A 42 1.65 -9.62 -10.40
N ILE A 43 1.99 -8.99 -11.52
CA ILE A 43 1.13 -8.86 -12.69
C ILE A 43 0.68 -10.21 -13.29
N THR A 44 1.53 -11.22 -13.20
CA THR A 44 1.24 -12.56 -13.76
C THR A 44 0.00 -13.20 -13.13
N CYS A 45 -0.23 -12.97 -11.84
CA CYS A 45 -1.37 -13.53 -11.11
C CYS A 45 -2.49 -12.49 -10.91
N HIS A 46 -2.12 -11.25 -10.58
CA HIS A 46 -3.12 -10.21 -10.27
C HIS A 46 -3.55 -9.37 -11.47
N MET A 47 -2.98 -9.62 -12.66
CA MET A 47 -3.27 -8.97 -13.95
C MET A 47 -2.91 -7.47 -13.98
N ALA A 48 -2.86 -6.88 -15.17
CA ALA A 48 -2.35 -5.53 -15.40
C ALA A 48 -3.17 -4.43 -14.67
N ASN A 49 -4.47 -4.64 -14.51
CA ASN A 49 -5.38 -3.70 -13.83
C ASN A 49 -5.76 -4.16 -12.42
N GLY A 50 -5.01 -5.11 -11.85
CA GLY A 50 -5.30 -5.62 -10.51
C GLY A 50 -6.62 -6.39 -10.39
N GLU A 51 -7.23 -6.80 -11.50
CA GLU A 51 -8.53 -7.47 -11.54
C GLU A 51 -8.48 -8.93 -11.09
N GLY A 52 -7.30 -9.54 -11.10
CA GLY A 52 -7.11 -10.95 -10.74
C GLY A 52 -7.87 -11.93 -11.64
N ILE A 53 -8.02 -13.17 -11.17
CA ILE A 53 -8.83 -14.22 -11.84
C ILE A 53 -9.82 -14.77 -10.82
N LYS A 54 -11.11 -14.62 -11.10
CA LYS A 54 -12.18 -15.03 -10.19
C LYS A 54 -12.00 -16.47 -9.70
N LYS A 55 -12.08 -16.67 -8.38
CA LYS A 55 -11.87 -17.93 -7.66
C LYS A 55 -10.45 -18.48 -7.70
N THR A 56 -9.54 -17.89 -8.46
CA THR A 56 -8.14 -18.32 -8.56
C THR A 56 -7.19 -17.31 -7.92
N PHE A 57 -7.16 -16.11 -8.45
CA PHE A 57 -6.32 -15.03 -7.92
C PHE A 57 -7.20 -13.84 -7.53
N PRO A 58 -7.17 -13.41 -6.25
CA PRO A 58 -8.05 -12.34 -5.79
C PRO A 58 -7.74 -11.02 -6.50
N PRO A 59 -8.75 -10.17 -6.73
CA PRO A 59 -8.52 -8.82 -7.23
C PRO A 59 -7.83 -7.97 -6.17
N LEU A 60 -6.95 -7.08 -6.62
CA LEU A 60 -6.37 -5.99 -5.84
C LEU A 60 -7.11 -4.68 -6.13
N ALA A 61 -7.66 -4.52 -7.34
CA ALA A 61 -8.48 -3.41 -7.72
C ALA A 61 -9.78 -3.39 -6.88
N GLN A 62 -10.03 -2.29 -6.18
CA GLN A 62 -11.22 -2.07 -5.35
C GLN A 62 -11.48 -3.24 -4.37
N SER A 63 -10.41 -3.84 -3.86
CA SER A 63 -10.46 -4.98 -2.95
C SER A 63 -10.83 -4.52 -1.54
N ASP A 64 -11.94 -5.02 -1.01
CA ASP A 64 -12.33 -4.77 0.38
C ASP A 64 -11.34 -5.39 1.37
N TYR A 65 -10.76 -6.54 1.05
CA TYR A 65 -9.70 -7.18 1.84
C TYR A 65 -8.45 -6.29 1.92
N LEU A 66 -7.95 -5.82 0.79
CA LEU A 66 -6.78 -4.94 0.73
C LEU A 66 -6.99 -3.66 1.56
N LEU A 67 -8.17 -3.04 1.45
CA LEU A 67 -8.47 -1.77 2.11
C LEU A 67 -8.75 -1.91 3.61
N LYS A 68 -9.32 -3.04 4.04
CA LYS A 68 -9.73 -3.27 5.45
C LYS A 68 -8.75 -4.14 6.24
N LYS A 69 -7.91 -4.91 5.56
CA LYS A 69 -6.99 -5.90 6.13
C LYS A 69 -5.53 -5.56 5.77
N ARG A 70 -5.16 -4.31 6.01
CA ARG A 70 -3.84 -3.76 5.64
C ARG A 70 -2.67 -4.61 6.16
N GLU A 71 -2.70 -4.96 7.44
CA GLU A 71 -1.64 -5.76 8.06
C GLU A 71 -1.55 -7.16 7.45
N GLU A 72 -2.69 -7.82 7.23
CA GLU A 72 -2.75 -9.13 6.59
C GLU A 72 -2.30 -9.08 5.13
N SER A 73 -2.57 -7.98 4.42
CA SER A 73 -2.11 -7.78 3.04
C SER A 73 -0.60 -7.63 2.98
N ILE A 74 0.00 -6.83 3.87
CA ILE A 74 1.47 -6.71 4.00
C ILE A 74 2.08 -8.08 4.36
N ARG A 75 1.49 -8.78 5.33
CA ARG A 75 1.94 -10.12 5.76
C ARG A 75 1.90 -11.11 4.61
N GLY A 76 0.86 -11.07 3.77
CA GLY A 76 0.72 -11.93 2.60
C GLY A 76 1.86 -11.73 1.60
N ILE A 77 2.30 -10.50 1.34
CA ILE A 77 3.44 -10.24 0.46
C ILE A 77 4.74 -10.71 1.12
N LYS A 78 4.93 -10.40 2.42
CA LYS A 78 6.19 -10.65 3.14
C LYS A 78 6.45 -12.14 3.39
N TYR A 79 5.42 -12.88 3.80
CA TYR A 79 5.54 -14.26 4.28
C TYR A 79 4.74 -15.27 3.47
N GLY A 80 4.05 -14.81 2.44
CA GLY A 80 3.10 -15.62 1.68
C GLY A 80 1.71 -15.66 2.30
N GLN A 81 0.74 -16.06 1.50
CA GLN A 81 -0.66 -16.26 1.92
C GLN A 81 -1.06 -17.70 1.68
N GLN A 82 -1.61 -18.35 2.69
CA GLN A 82 -2.17 -19.70 2.60
C GLN A 82 -3.52 -19.73 3.32
N GLY A 83 -4.37 -20.67 2.87
CA GLY A 83 -5.70 -20.84 3.43
C GLY A 83 -6.73 -19.91 2.80
N GLU A 84 -7.95 -20.06 3.28
CA GLU A 84 -9.11 -19.37 2.73
C GLU A 84 -9.15 -17.88 3.13
N ILE A 85 -9.37 -17.04 2.13
CA ILE A 85 -9.69 -15.62 2.31
C ILE A 85 -10.94 -15.26 1.51
N VAL A 86 -11.67 -14.27 1.97
CA VAL A 86 -12.82 -13.71 1.25
C VAL A 86 -12.46 -12.32 0.78
N VAL A 87 -12.60 -12.09 -0.53
CA VAL A 87 -12.35 -10.78 -1.17
C VAL A 87 -13.58 -10.41 -1.99
N ASN A 88 -14.17 -9.25 -1.72
CA ASN A 88 -15.38 -8.79 -2.39
C ASN A 88 -16.52 -9.84 -2.40
N GLY A 89 -16.68 -10.59 -1.30
CA GLY A 89 -17.68 -11.64 -1.16
C GLY A 89 -17.37 -12.95 -1.91
N VAL A 90 -16.20 -13.07 -2.54
CA VAL A 90 -15.74 -14.30 -3.23
C VAL A 90 -14.66 -14.97 -2.41
N THR A 91 -14.79 -16.28 -2.21
CA THR A 91 -13.81 -17.11 -1.52
C THR A 91 -12.66 -17.47 -2.46
N TYR A 92 -11.43 -17.32 -1.96
CA TYR A 92 -10.17 -17.72 -2.59
C TYR A 92 -9.39 -18.60 -1.63
N ASN A 93 -8.83 -19.71 -2.12
CA ASN A 93 -8.08 -20.68 -1.31
C ASN A 93 -6.82 -21.18 -2.03
N ASN A 94 -6.15 -20.31 -2.76
CA ASN A 94 -4.87 -20.60 -3.38
C ASN A 94 -3.72 -20.10 -2.52
N THR A 95 -2.53 -20.66 -2.76
CA THR A 95 -1.31 -20.23 -2.10
C THR A 95 -0.65 -19.11 -2.91
N MET A 96 -0.29 -18.03 -2.25
CA MET A 96 0.63 -17.02 -2.75
C MET A 96 1.97 -17.22 -2.02
N ALA A 97 3.02 -17.55 -2.74
CA ALA A 97 4.35 -17.68 -2.17
C ALA A 97 4.90 -16.33 -1.71
N PRO A 98 5.79 -16.28 -0.69
CA PRO A 98 6.51 -15.05 -0.39
C PRO A 98 7.37 -14.62 -1.58
N MET A 99 7.37 -13.33 -1.88
CA MET A 99 8.06 -12.80 -3.07
C MET A 99 9.56 -12.58 -2.88
N GLY A 100 10.08 -12.68 -1.65
CA GLY A 100 11.49 -12.45 -1.36
C GLY A 100 11.90 -10.97 -1.44
N LEU A 101 10.94 -10.05 -1.35
CA LEU A 101 11.15 -8.61 -1.38
C LEU A 101 11.66 -8.09 -0.04
N TYR A 102 12.46 -7.02 -0.09
CA TYR A 102 12.87 -6.26 1.09
C TYR A 102 11.72 -5.42 1.64
N ASP A 103 11.82 -4.99 2.89
CA ASP A 103 10.73 -4.23 3.55
C ASP A 103 10.41 -2.92 2.83
N GLU A 104 11.39 -2.26 2.23
CA GLU A 104 11.23 -1.06 1.39
C GLU A 104 10.44 -1.38 0.11
N GLU A 105 10.75 -2.47 -0.55
CA GLU A 105 10.06 -2.90 -1.77
C GLU A 105 8.61 -3.30 -1.50
N ILE A 106 8.36 -3.95 -0.36
CA ILE A 106 7.01 -4.28 0.09
C ILE A 106 6.22 -3.00 0.38
N ALA A 107 6.83 -2.01 1.03
CA ALA A 107 6.20 -0.71 1.26
C ALA A 107 5.85 -0.02 -0.06
N ASP A 108 6.77 0.01 -1.02
CA ASP A 108 6.58 0.62 -2.33
C ASP A 108 5.46 -0.05 -3.13
N VAL A 109 5.46 -1.38 -3.25
CA VAL A 109 4.40 -2.10 -3.97
C VAL A 109 3.05 -1.97 -3.28
N MET A 110 3.01 -1.94 -1.94
CA MET A 110 1.78 -1.68 -1.19
C MET A 110 1.24 -0.27 -1.46
N ASN A 111 2.09 0.74 -1.51
CA ASN A 111 1.70 2.10 -1.86
C ASN A 111 1.16 2.20 -3.28
N TYR A 112 1.76 1.48 -4.24
CA TYR A 112 1.25 1.39 -5.60
C TYR A 112 -0.16 0.75 -5.65
N ILE A 113 -0.35 -0.45 -5.10
CA ILE A 113 -1.63 -1.15 -5.18
C ILE A 113 -2.74 -0.44 -4.40
N LEU A 114 -2.40 0.23 -3.29
CA LEU A 114 -3.34 1.02 -2.48
C LEU A 114 -3.78 2.34 -3.14
N ASN A 115 -3.11 2.77 -4.22
CA ASN A 115 -3.40 4.02 -4.93
C ASN A 115 -3.62 3.81 -6.44
N SER A 116 -3.83 2.56 -6.87
CA SER A 116 -4.08 2.20 -8.27
C SER A 116 -5.52 1.69 -8.48
N TRP A 117 -5.98 1.69 -9.71
CA TRP A 117 -7.25 1.07 -10.17
C TRP A 117 -8.49 1.47 -9.37
N GLY A 118 -8.53 2.72 -8.90
CA GLY A 118 -9.63 3.25 -8.09
C GLY A 118 -9.48 3.03 -6.58
N ASN A 119 -8.44 2.33 -6.12
CA ASN A 119 -8.05 2.32 -4.72
C ASN A 119 -7.52 3.70 -4.32
N LYS A 120 -7.78 4.11 -3.08
CA LYS A 120 -7.23 5.33 -2.47
C LYS A 120 -6.88 5.08 -1.02
N SER A 121 -5.65 5.40 -0.64
CA SER A 121 -5.18 5.37 0.73
C SER A 121 -4.60 6.72 1.12
N ASN A 122 -5.07 7.26 2.25
CA ASN A 122 -4.54 8.50 2.82
C ASN A 122 -3.33 8.26 3.74
N LYS A 123 -2.93 7.00 3.90
CA LYS A 123 -1.82 6.60 4.76
C LYS A 123 -0.80 5.83 3.95
N MET A 124 0.39 6.40 3.81
CA MET A 124 1.55 5.75 3.21
C MET A 124 1.94 4.50 4.03
N VAL A 125 2.34 3.42 3.36
CA VAL A 125 3.03 2.28 3.98
C VAL A 125 4.50 2.65 4.06
N THR A 126 5.12 2.42 5.23
CA THR A 126 6.55 2.66 5.42
C THR A 126 7.31 1.35 5.65
N PRO A 127 8.63 1.33 5.39
CA PRO A 127 9.46 0.15 5.69
C PRO A 127 9.39 -0.27 7.16
N GLU A 128 9.26 0.68 8.09
CA GLU A 128 9.13 0.41 9.52
C GLU A 128 7.81 -0.30 9.84
N GLU A 129 6.69 0.10 9.19
CA GLU A 129 5.41 -0.59 9.30
C GLU A 129 5.54 -2.04 8.81
N VAL A 130 6.20 -2.26 7.68
CA VAL A 130 6.45 -3.60 7.12
C VAL A 130 7.35 -4.42 8.03
N SER A 131 8.42 -3.82 8.56
CA SER A 131 9.35 -4.47 9.49
C SER A 131 8.66 -4.96 10.77
N ALA A 132 7.69 -4.21 11.28
CA ALA A 132 6.92 -4.55 12.48
C ALA A 132 5.94 -5.72 12.29
N ILE A 133 5.63 -6.11 11.03
CA ILE A 133 4.75 -7.24 10.75
C ILE A 133 5.47 -8.56 11.04
N LEU A 134 4.95 -9.32 11.96
CA LEU A 134 5.49 -10.63 12.34
C LEU A 134 4.81 -11.76 11.55
N LYS A 135 5.57 -12.85 11.34
CA LYS A 135 5.01 -14.10 10.83
C LYS A 135 4.08 -14.70 11.89
N LYS A 136 2.88 -15.09 11.50
CA LYS A 136 1.94 -15.81 12.37
C LYS A 136 2.22 -17.30 12.32
#